data_60372c88299f670a8183b964b2dffa72
#
_entry.id   60372c88299f670a8183b964b2dffa72
#
_cell.length_a   1.000
_cell.length_b   1.000
_cell.length_c   1.000
_cell.angle_alpha   90.00
_cell.angle_beta   90.00
_cell.angle_gamma   90.00
#
_symmetry.space_group_name_H-M   'P 1'
#
loop_
_entity.id
_entity.type
_entity.pdbx_description
1 polymer ?
#
loop_
_entity_poly.entity_id
_entity_poly.type
_entity_poly.pdbx_seq_one_letter_code
_entity_poly.pdbx_strand_id
1 'polypeptide(L)'
;MDCIAIALLALMVHSEAGTEPLDGKIAVAYVAVNRATMSGRTLQDVLTQPRQFKINLRLRVSESSAYAARVALNRLQPDPTGGADHFYAHTVVPRPGWYDE
;
A
#
# COMPACT_ATOMS: atom_id res chain seq x y z
N MET A 1 -14.41 10.47 -2.77
CA MET A 1 -13.40 9.45 -2.54
C MET A 1 -14.07 8.10 -2.33
N ASP A 2 -13.51 7.08 -2.90
CA ASP A 2 -14.10 5.74 -2.85
C ASP A 2 -13.86 5.08 -1.50
N CYS A 3 -14.90 4.92 -0.70
CA CYS A 3 -14.81 4.32 0.63
C CYS A 3 -14.35 2.86 0.58
N ILE A 4 -14.69 2.14 -0.49
CA ILE A 4 -14.28 0.75 -0.65
C ILE A 4 -12.76 0.67 -0.89
N ALA A 5 -12.23 1.55 -1.70
CA ALA A 5 -10.78 1.60 -1.96
C ALA A 5 -10.01 1.91 -0.67
N ILE A 6 -10.50 2.86 0.13
CA ILE A 6 -9.87 3.19 1.41
C ILE A 6 -9.88 1.97 2.34
N ALA A 7 -11.03 1.31 2.46
CA ALA A 7 -11.17 0.15 3.34
C ALA A 7 -10.25 -1.00 2.90
N LEU A 8 -10.20 -1.28 1.61
CA LEU A 8 -9.33 -2.33 1.06
C LEU A 8 -7.87 -1.99 1.26
N LEU A 9 -7.48 -0.74 1.05
CA LEU A 9 -6.10 -0.32 1.25
C LEU A 9 -5.70 -0.45 2.72
N ALA A 10 -6.56 -0.03 3.64
CA ALA A 10 -6.31 -0.16 5.07
C ALA A 10 -6.16 -1.62 5.48
N LEU A 11 -7.01 -2.49 4.97
CA LEU A 11 -6.93 -3.94 5.22
C LEU A 11 -5.63 -4.52 4.67
N MET A 12 -5.22 -4.12 3.47
CA MET A 12 -3.98 -4.58 2.88
C MET A 12 -2.78 -4.13 3.72
N VAL A 13 -2.74 -2.87 4.12
CA VAL A 13 -1.65 -2.35 4.97
C VAL A 13 -1.59 -3.15 6.27
N HIS A 14 -2.71 -3.40 6.90
CA HIS A 14 -2.74 -4.15 8.14
C HIS A 14 -2.34 -5.61 7.94
N SER A 15 -2.77 -6.24 6.84
CA SER A 15 -2.42 -7.63 6.52
C SER A 15 -0.94 -7.80 6.23
N GLU A 16 -0.34 -6.85 5.51
CA GLU A 16 1.05 -6.94 5.07
C GLU A 16 2.03 -6.39 6.11
N ALA A 17 1.63 -5.35 6.84
CA ALA A 17 2.53 -4.59 7.69
C ALA A 17 1.92 -4.24 9.05
N GLY A 18 1.01 -5.07 9.55
CA GLY A 18 0.29 -4.79 10.80
C GLY A 18 1.19 -4.63 12.01
N THR A 19 2.35 -5.28 12.02
CA THR A 19 3.33 -5.19 13.11
C THR A 19 4.42 -4.16 12.86
N GLU A 20 4.42 -3.50 11.70
CA GLU A 20 5.43 -2.52 11.34
C GLU A 20 5.11 -1.15 11.96
N PRO A 21 6.13 -0.31 12.19
CA PRO A 21 5.88 1.07 12.61
C PRO A 21 5.14 1.85 11.54
N LEU A 22 4.59 3.00 11.91
CA LEU A 22 3.77 3.82 11.02
C LEU A 22 4.47 4.13 9.70
N ASP A 23 5.75 4.46 9.73
CA ASP A 23 6.51 4.77 8.51
C ASP A 23 6.51 3.59 7.53
N GLY A 24 6.67 2.38 8.05
CA GLY A 24 6.59 1.16 7.23
C GLY A 24 5.21 0.95 6.64
N LYS A 25 4.17 1.22 7.42
CA LYS A 25 2.79 1.11 6.94
C LYS A 25 2.49 2.12 5.84
N ILE A 26 2.97 3.34 5.98
CA ILE A 26 2.79 4.37 4.96
C ILE A 26 3.52 3.96 3.66
N ALA A 27 4.73 3.44 3.79
CA ALA A 27 5.48 2.96 2.63
C ALA A 27 4.73 1.84 1.90
N VAL A 28 4.19 0.87 2.62
CA VAL A 28 3.41 -0.23 2.02
C VAL A 28 2.16 0.30 1.33
N ALA A 29 1.48 1.27 1.94
CA ALA A 29 0.30 1.88 1.33
C ALA A 29 0.65 2.58 0.00
N TYR A 30 1.76 3.31 -0.03
CA TYR A 30 2.21 3.97 -1.26
C TYR A 30 2.57 2.97 -2.37
N VAL A 31 3.12 1.81 -2.02
CA VAL A 31 3.42 0.78 -3.02
C VAL A 31 2.16 0.40 -3.80
N ALA A 32 1.05 0.18 -3.11
CA ALA A 32 -0.21 -0.15 -3.77
C ALA A 32 -0.73 1.00 -4.65
N VAL A 33 -0.69 2.22 -4.14
CA VAL A 33 -1.12 3.40 -4.88
C VAL A 33 -0.24 3.59 -6.13
N ASN A 34 1.06 3.43 -5.99
CA ASN A 34 1.99 3.56 -7.11
C ASN A 34 1.74 2.48 -8.16
N ARG A 35 1.50 1.25 -7.73
CA ARG A 35 1.19 0.16 -8.65
C ARG A 35 -0.06 0.44 -9.46
N ALA A 36 -1.11 0.95 -8.82
CA ALA A 36 -2.33 1.34 -9.51
C ALA A 36 -2.07 2.44 -10.55
N THR A 37 -1.35 3.48 -10.15
CA THR A 37 -1.03 4.59 -11.03
C THR A 37 -0.23 4.12 -12.25
N MET A 38 0.78 3.30 -12.02
CA MET A 38 1.68 2.85 -13.09
C MET A 38 1.04 1.86 -14.04
N SER A 39 0.12 1.04 -13.55
CA SER A 39 -0.55 0.06 -14.39
C SER A 39 -1.78 0.63 -15.10
N GLY A 40 -2.19 1.85 -14.76
CA GLY A 40 -3.40 2.44 -15.32
C GLY A 40 -4.68 1.77 -14.82
N ARG A 41 -4.60 1.06 -13.70
CA ARG A 41 -5.74 0.36 -13.11
C ARG A 41 -6.26 1.13 -11.89
N THR A 42 -7.49 0.84 -11.48
CA THR A 42 -8.01 1.39 -10.24
C THR A 42 -7.31 0.73 -9.06
N LEU A 43 -7.29 1.42 -7.93
CA LEU A 43 -6.73 0.86 -6.72
C LEU A 43 -7.48 -0.42 -6.30
N GLN A 44 -8.80 -0.43 -6.43
CA GLN A 44 -9.61 -1.62 -6.15
C GLN A 44 -9.18 -2.81 -7.00
N ASP A 45 -8.96 -2.59 -8.30
CA ASP A 45 -8.51 -3.64 -9.20
C ASP A 45 -7.16 -4.21 -8.75
N VAL A 46 -6.23 -3.34 -8.43
CA VAL A 46 -4.89 -3.75 -7.98
C VAL A 46 -4.97 -4.54 -6.68
N LEU A 47 -5.76 -4.07 -5.72
CA LEU A 47 -5.85 -4.70 -4.39
C LEU A 47 -6.59 -6.03 -4.42
N THR A 48 -7.45 -6.26 -5.42
CA THR A 48 -8.23 -7.49 -5.51
C THR A 48 -7.68 -8.48 -6.52
N GLN A 49 -6.61 -8.16 -7.23
CA GLN A 49 -5.98 -9.09 -8.15
C GLN A 49 -5.37 -10.27 -7.39
N PRO A 50 -5.56 -11.50 -7.87
CA PRO A 50 -4.96 -12.67 -7.23
C PRO A 50 -3.44 -12.51 -7.12
N ARG A 51 -2.89 -12.86 -5.96
CA ARG A 51 -1.44 -12.91 -5.69
C ARG A 51 -0.73 -11.55 -5.72
N GLN A 52 -1.46 -10.45 -5.81
CA GLN A 52 -0.82 -9.13 -5.79
C GLN A 52 -0.56 -8.65 -4.36
N PHE A 53 -1.59 -8.75 -3.52
CA PHE A 53 -1.47 -8.35 -2.12
C PHE A 53 -2.21 -9.36 -1.25
N LYS A 54 -1.68 -9.55 -0.05
CA LYS A 54 -2.33 -10.38 0.93
C LYS A 54 -3.34 -9.54 1.69
N ILE A 55 -4.62 -9.84 1.55
CA ILE A 55 -5.69 -9.13 2.25
C ILE A 55 -6.52 -10.12 3.03
N ASN A 56 -6.64 -9.88 4.32
CA ASN A 56 -7.51 -10.65 5.19
C ASN A 56 -8.70 -9.79 5.57
N LEU A 57 -9.85 -10.08 4.98
CA LEU A 57 -11.06 -9.31 5.18
C LEU A 57 -11.64 -9.40 6.59
N ARG A 58 -11.15 -10.34 7.40
CA ARG A 58 -11.63 -10.52 8.77
C ARG A 58 -10.81 -9.76 9.80
N LEU A 59 -9.70 -9.15 9.39
CA LEU A 59 -8.86 -8.41 10.31
C LEU A 59 -9.54 -7.12 10.75
N ARG A 60 -9.35 -6.80 12.03
CA ARG A 60 -9.72 -5.49 12.55
C ARG A 60 -8.54 -4.55 12.29
N VAL A 61 -8.74 -3.57 11.46
CA VAL A 61 -7.70 -2.64 11.06
C VAL A 61 -7.38 -1.69 12.21
N SER A 62 -6.09 -1.53 12.53
CA SER A 62 -5.65 -0.58 13.55
C SER A 62 -5.77 0.85 13.03
N GLU A 63 -5.80 1.81 13.96
CA GLU A 63 -5.85 3.23 13.59
C GLU A 63 -4.64 3.63 12.75
N SER A 64 -3.45 3.13 13.08
CA SER A 64 -2.25 3.45 12.33
C SER A 64 -2.28 2.89 10.91
N SER A 65 -2.85 1.71 10.71
CA SER A 65 -3.02 1.16 9.35
C SER A 65 -4.03 1.96 8.55
N ALA A 66 -5.13 2.37 9.16
CA ALA A 66 -6.12 3.23 8.52
C ALA A 66 -5.55 4.61 8.18
N TYR A 67 -4.76 5.17 9.09
CA TYR A 67 -4.11 6.45 8.86
C TYR A 67 -3.11 6.36 7.70
N ALA A 68 -2.31 5.30 7.68
CA ALA A 68 -1.34 5.07 6.59
C ALA A 68 -2.03 5.03 5.22
N ALA A 69 -3.18 4.35 5.14
CA ALA A 69 -3.96 4.29 3.91
C ALA A 69 -4.41 5.69 3.47
N ARG A 70 -4.90 6.50 4.40
CA ARG A 70 -5.31 7.87 4.09
C ARG A 70 -4.15 8.74 3.65
N VAL A 71 -3.00 8.60 4.29
CA VAL A 71 -1.80 9.36 3.90
C VAL A 71 -1.45 9.09 2.44
N ALA A 72 -1.41 7.82 2.05
CA ALA A 72 -1.04 7.46 0.67
C ALA A 72 -2.10 7.88 -0.34
N LEU A 73 -3.38 7.65 -0.06
CA LEU A 73 -4.45 8.00 -0.98
C LEU A 73 -4.58 9.50 -1.21
N ASN A 74 -4.39 10.30 -0.17
CA ASN A 74 -4.53 11.75 -0.24
C ASN A 74 -3.21 12.48 -0.36
N ARG A 75 -2.10 11.74 -0.44
CA ARG A 75 -0.74 12.29 -0.52
C ARG A 75 -0.49 13.35 0.53
N LEU A 76 -0.84 13.02 1.78
CA LEU A 76 -0.69 13.94 2.90
C LEU A 76 0.76 14.22 3.27
N GLN A 77 1.68 13.39 2.80
CA GLN A 77 3.11 13.59 2.91
C GLN A 77 3.78 13.01 1.67
N PRO A 78 5.03 13.38 1.37
CA PRO A 78 5.75 12.82 0.23
C PRO A 78 5.88 11.31 0.33
N ASP A 79 5.87 10.65 -0.83
CA ASP A 79 6.04 9.20 -0.91
C ASP A 79 7.41 8.80 -0.41
N PRO A 80 7.52 8.06 0.71
CA PRO A 80 8.82 7.68 1.26
C PRO A 80 9.53 6.61 0.44
N THR A 81 8.83 6.01 -0.54
CA THR A 81 9.37 4.90 -1.32
C THR A 81 10.06 5.33 -2.60
N GLY A 82 9.96 6.62 -2.96
CA GLY A 82 10.51 7.11 -4.22
C GLY A 82 9.81 6.53 -5.44
N GLY A 83 8.54 6.17 -5.33
CA GLY A 83 7.75 5.64 -6.43
C GLY A 83 7.78 4.12 -6.54
N ALA A 84 8.23 3.41 -5.51
CA ALA A 84 8.28 1.94 -5.53
C ALA A 84 6.89 1.33 -5.70
N ASP A 85 6.79 0.25 -6.46
CA ASP A 85 5.55 -0.52 -6.65
C ASP A 85 5.70 -1.98 -6.22
N HIS A 86 6.77 -2.29 -5.51
CA HIS A 86 7.07 -3.61 -4.95
C HIS A 86 7.62 -3.51 -3.55
N PHE A 87 7.53 -4.60 -2.79
CA PHE A 87 8.28 -4.76 -1.55
C PHE A 87 8.59 -6.24 -1.34
N TYR A 88 9.63 -6.52 -0.55
CA TYR A 88 10.00 -7.86 -0.16
C TYR A 88 9.81 -8.02 1.33
N ALA A 89 9.01 -8.99 1.75
CA ALA A 89 8.88 -9.35 3.16
C ALA A 89 8.79 -8.12 4.07
N HIS A 90 7.91 -7.18 3.79
CA HIS A 90 7.69 -5.94 4.53
C HIS A 90 8.76 -4.86 4.32
N THR A 91 9.73 -5.09 3.45
CA THR A 91 10.73 -4.10 3.10
C THR A 91 10.38 -3.51 1.74
N VAL A 92 10.14 -2.21 1.71
CA VAL A 92 9.86 -1.51 0.47
C VAL A 92 11.16 -1.31 -0.28
N VAL A 93 11.11 -1.60 -1.56
CA VAL A 93 12.28 -1.53 -2.42
C VAL A 93 12.18 -0.30 -3.32
N PRO A 94 13.14 0.63 -3.26
CA PRO A 94 13.13 1.79 -4.13
C PRO A 94 13.12 1.40 -5.59
N ARG A 95 12.35 2.13 -6.39
CA ARG A 95 12.23 1.85 -7.80
C ARG A 95 13.50 2.10 -8.61
N PRO A 96 14.19 3.24 -8.42
CA PRO A 96 15.41 3.50 -9.21
C PRO A 96 16.49 2.46 -8.93
N GLY A 97 17.36 2.25 -9.89
CA GLY A 97 18.47 1.32 -9.76
C GLY A 97 18.03 -0.09 -10.04
N TRP A 98 18.10 -0.98 -9.06
CA TRP A 98 17.90 -2.40 -9.30
C TRP A 98 16.49 -2.75 -9.81
N TYR A 99 15.51 -1.87 -9.64
CA TYR A 99 14.16 -2.14 -10.13
C TYR A 99 14.15 -2.43 -11.62
N ASP A 100 14.99 -1.76 -12.36
CA ASP A 100 15.06 -1.89 -13.81
C ASP A 100 15.88 -3.10 -14.26
N GLU A 101 16.42 -3.83 -13.32
CA GLU A 101 17.13 -5.06 -13.61
C GLU A 101 16.15 -6.24 -13.68
#